data_22acb903f4c74143c3fb26040d574b5f
#
_entry.id   22acb903f4c74143c3fb26040d574b5f
#
_cell.length_a   1.000
_cell.length_b   1.000
_cell.length_c   1.000
_cell.angle_alpha   90.00
_cell.angle_beta   90.00
_cell.angle_gamma   90.00
#
_symmetry.space_group_name_H-M   'P 1'
#
loop_
_entity.id
_entity.type
_entity.pdbx_description
1 polymer ?
#
loop_
_entity_poly.entity_id
_entity_poly.type
_entity_poly.pdbx_seq_one_letter_code
_entity_poly.pdbx_strand_id
1 'polypeptide(L)' 'MPKNKSDIIWASGQFLTEPFPDDYDQWSNEKLDDFIDDHKWEPFEDYDPSFIWEQIEHLALSVRNYMEDS' A
#
# COMPACT_ATOMS: atom_id res chain seq x y z
N MET A 1 14.94 5.04 -7.79
CA MET A 1 14.46 5.62 -6.61
C MET A 1 13.40 4.84 -5.97
N PRO A 2 13.52 4.80 -4.76
CA PRO A 2 12.62 4.01 -4.02
C PRO A 2 11.21 4.56 -4.05
N LYS A 3 10.50 4.31 -3.07
CA LYS A 3 9.07 4.51 -2.99
C LYS A 3 8.63 5.92 -3.31
N ASN A 4 7.78 6.00 -4.27
CA ASN A 4 7.12 7.23 -4.62
C ASN A 4 5.77 7.24 -3.91
N LYS A 5 5.43 8.34 -3.27
CA LYS A 5 4.20 8.45 -2.50
C LYS A 5 2.97 8.17 -3.35
N SER A 6 2.93 8.70 -4.57
CA SER A 6 1.82 8.46 -5.47
C SER A 6 1.68 6.98 -5.83
N ASP A 7 2.80 6.30 -6.04
CA ASP A 7 2.78 4.89 -6.37
C ASP A 7 2.27 4.05 -5.20
N ILE A 8 2.68 4.40 -3.99
CA ILE A 8 2.22 3.70 -2.80
C ILE A 8 0.72 3.90 -2.60
N ILE A 9 0.23 5.11 -2.78
CA ILE A 9 -1.20 5.40 -2.64
C ILE A 9 -1.99 4.62 -3.69
N TRP A 10 -1.53 4.62 -4.92
CA TRP A 10 -2.19 3.87 -5.99
C TRP A 10 -2.21 2.37 -5.67
N ALA A 11 -1.05 1.83 -5.27
CA ALA A 11 -0.95 0.41 -4.96
C ALA A 11 -1.84 0.02 -3.79
N SER A 12 -1.95 0.89 -2.78
CA SER A 12 -2.80 0.59 -1.63
C SER A 12 -4.25 0.40 -2.05
N GLY A 13 -4.70 1.16 -3.04
CA GLY A 13 -6.06 1.03 -3.53
C GLY A 13 -6.37 -0.31 -4.19
N GLN A 14 -5.32 -1.07 -4.54
CA GLN A 14 -5.50 -2.40 -5.11
C GLN A 14 -5.73 -3.48 -4.05
N PHE A 15 -5.38 -3.20 -2.80
CA PHE A 15 -5.51 -4.14 -1.71
C PHE A 15 -6.52 -3.70 -0.66
N LEU A 16 -6.86 -2.42 -0.65
CA LEU A 16 -7.74 -1.84 0.36
C LEU A 16 -8.97 -1.24 -0.30
N THR A 17 -10.06 -1.18 0.46
CA THR A 17 -11.30 -0.56 -0.02
C THR A 17 -11.15 0.95 -0.21
N GLU A 18 -10.16 1.55 0.45
CA GLU A 18 -9.82 2.96 0.32
C GLU A 18 -8.32 3.10 0.21
N PRO A 19 -7.81 3.93 -0.72
CA PRO A 19 -6.37 4.17 -0.77
C PRO A 19 -5.93 5.03 0.41
N PHE A 20 -4.62 5.04 0.67
CA PHE A 20 -4.07 5.88 1.71
C PHE A 20 -4.29 7.35 1.38
N PRO A 21 -4.57 8.18 2.40
CA PRO A 21 -4.61 9.62 2.18
C PRO A 21 -3.19 10.19 1.99
N ASP A 22 -3.10 11.43 1.55
CA ASP A 22 -1.82 12.07 1.25
C ASP A 22 -0.87 12.16 2.44
N ASP A 23 -1.41 12.16 3.64
CA ASP A 23 -0.59 12.31 4.85
C ASP A 23 -0.24 10.99 5.52
N TYR A 24 -0.43 9.86 4.83
CA TYR A 24 -0.17 8.55 5.41
C TYR A 24 1.28 8.40 5.87
N ASP A 25 2.20 9.09 5.21
CA ASP A 25 3.62 8.98 5.52
C ASP A 25 3.98 9.58 6.88
N GLN A 26 3.07 10.38 7.45
CA GLN A 26 3.26 10.96 8.78
C GLN A 26 2.66 10.10 9.88
N TRP A 27 2.02 8.99 9.51
CA TRP A 27 1.39 8.11 10.49
C TRP A 27 2.43 7.21 11.14
N SER A 28 2.14 6.81 12.38
CA SER A 28 2.93 5.79 13.04
C SER A 28 2.68 4.43 12.37
N ASN A 29 3.58 3.48 12.61
CA ASN A 29 3.41 2.12 12.09
C ASN A 29 2.12 1.49 12.59
N GLU A 30 1.77 1.76 13.84
CA GLU A 30 0.55 1.24 14.43
C GLU A 30 -0.68 1.76 13.72
N LYS A 31 -0.69 3.04 13.38
CA LYS A 31 -1.81 3.64 12.67
C LYS A 31 -1.93 3.08 11.26
N LEU A 32 -0.80 2.87 10.58
CA LEU A 32 -0.81 2.26 9.26
C LEU A 32 -1.41 0.85 9.30
N ASP A 33 -0.98 0.05 10.28
CA ASP A 33 -1.48 -1.29 10.44
C ASP A 33 -2.99 -1.30 10.70
N ASP A 34 -3.46 -0.39 11.56
CA ASP A 34 -4.88 -0.28 11.86
C ASP A 34 -5.69 0.08 10.63
N PHE A 35 -5.19 1.03 9.84
CA PHE A 35 -5.87 1.44 8.62
C PHE A 35 -5.97 0.27 7.64
N ILE A 36 -4.87 -0.43 7.45
CA ILE A 36 -4.83 -1.56 6.54
C ILE A 36 -5.81 -2.65 6.99
N ASP A 37 -5.78 -2.96 8.28
CA ASP A 37 -6.66 -3.98 8.82
C ASP A 37 -8.14 -3.62 8.66
N ASP A 38 -8.46 -2.33 8.82
CA ASP A 38 -9.84 -1.86 8.73
C ASP A 38 -10.36 -1.80 7.30
N HIS A 39 -9.48 -1.63 6.32
CA HIS A 39 -9.90 -1.36 4.95
C HIS A 39 -9.50 -2.43 3.95
N LYS A 40 -8.87 -3.51 4.39
CA LYS A 40 -8.44 -4.55 3.46
C LYS A 40 -9.63 -5.21 2.78
N TRP A 41 -9.45 -5.54 1.52
CA TRP A 41 -10.47 -6.24 0.74
C TRP A 41 -10.72 -7.62 1.34
N GLU A 42 -11.94 -8.12 1.17
CA GLU A 42 -12.33 -9.43 1.68
C GLU A 42 -11.35 -10.56 1.34
N PRO A 43 -10.84 -10.65 0.10
CA PRO A 43 -9.87 -11.72 -0.23
C PRO A 43 -8.59 -11.67 0.59
N PHE A 44 -8.26 -10.51 1.18
CA PHE A 44 -7.05 -10.33 1.96
C PHE A 44 -7.32 -10.34 3.47
N GLU A 45 -8.51 -10.71 3.85
CA GLU A 45 -8.96 -10.64 5.24
C GLU A 45 -8.10 -11.45 6.19
N ASP A 46 -7.58 -12.59 5.71
CA ASP A 46 -6.78 -13.50 6.52
C ASP A 46 -5.32 -13.09 6.63
N TYR A 47 -4.90 -12.07 5.90
CA TYR A 47 -3.51 -11.63 5.90
C TYR A 47 -3.27 -10.56 6.95
N ASP A 48 -2.06 -10.60 7.54
CA ASP A 48 -1.66 -9.57 8.48
C ASP A 48 -1.45 -8.24 7.79
N PRO A 49 -1.70 -7.12 8.47
CA PRO A 49 -1.46 -5.80 7.89
C PRO A 49 -0.02 -5.63 7.38
N SER A 50 0.96 -6.18 8.09
CA SER A 50 2.35 -6.06 7.66
C SER A 50 2.60 -6.79 6.35
N PHE A 51 1.96 -7.92 6.14
CA PHE A 51 2.06 -8.65 4.88
C PHE A 51 1.44 -7.84 3.74
N ILE A 52 0.27 -7.27 3.98
CA ILE A 52 -0.41 -6.46 2.98
C ILE A 52 0.43 -5.23 2.63
N TRP A 53 1.01 -4.58 3.64
CA TRP A 53 1.91 -3.45 3.40
C TRP A 53 3.07 -3.84 2.49
N GLU A 54 3.65 -4.99 2.75
CA GLU A 54 4.75 -5.51 1.94
C GLU A 54 4.32 -5.70 0.48
N GLN A 55 3.11 -6.23 0.27
CA GLN A 55 2.58 -6.41 -1.07
C GLN A 55 2.33 -5.07 -1.77
N ILE A 56 1.86 -4.09 -1.02
CA ILE A 56 1.66 -2.74 -1.56
C ILE A 56 2.99 -2.17 -2.04
N GLU A 57 4.04 -2.31 -1.26
CA GLU A 57 5.36 -1.83 -1.63
C GLU A 57 5.89 -2.55 -2.88
N HIS A 58 5.72 -3.85 -2.94
CA HIS A 58 6.14 -4.63 -4.10
C HIS A 58 5.42 -4.19 -5.38
N LEU A 59 4.12 -3.99 -5.28
CA LEU A 59 3.34 -3.56 -6.43
C LEU A 59 3.77 -2.17 -6.90
N ALA A 60 4.00 -1.27 -5.96
CA ALA A 60 4.43 0.08 -6.29
C ALA A 60 5.77 0.07 -7.02
N LEU A 61 6.70 -0.75 -6.55
CA LEU A 61 8.01 -0.87 -7.19
C LEU A 61 7.89 -1.50 -8.58
N SER A 62 7.04 -2.51 -8.72
CA SER A 62 6.85 -3.18 -10.01
C SER A 62 6.30 -2.21 -11.06
N VAL A 63 5.33 -1.40 -10.67
CA VAL A 63 4.75 -0.41 -11.58
C VAL A 63 5.81 0.60 -12.00
N ARG A 64 6.59 1.08 -11.03
CA ARG A 64 7.65 2.05 -11.32
C ARG A 64 8.68 1.48 -12.28
N ASN A 65 9.11 0.24 -12.05
CA ASN A 65 10.08 -0.42 -12.92
C ASN A 65 9.53 -0.62 -14.33
N TYR A 66 8.27 -1.00 -14.43
CA TYR A 66 7.64 -1.17 -15.71
C TYR A 66 7.60 0.14 -16.50
N MET A 67 7.25 1.22 -15.84
CA MET A 67 7.17 2.52 -16.47
C MET A 67 8.55 3.04 -16.89
N GLU A 68 9.57 2.73 -16.13
CA GLU A 68 10.93 3.16 -16.46
C GLU A 68 11.49 2.39 -17.65
N ASP A 69 11.09 1.15 -17.82
CA ASP A 69 11.54 0.31 -18.94
C ASP A 69 10.87 0.64 -20.25
N SER A 70 9.75 1.29 -20.18
CA SER A 70 9.04 1.68 -21.39
C SER A 70 9.33 3.11 -21.76
#